data_f6d8da96faa8417d16cfdd34e7a02655
#
_entry.id   f6d8da96faa8417d16cfdd34e7a02655
#
_cell.length_a   1.000
_cell.length_b   1.000
_cell.length_c   1.000
_cell.angle_alpha   90.00
_cell.angle_beta   90.00
_cell.angle_gamma   90.00
#
_symmetry.space_group_name_H-M   'P 1'
#
loop_
_entity.id
_entity.type
_entity.pdbx_description
1 polymer ?
#
loop_
_entity_poly.entity_id
_entity_poly.type
_entity_poly.pdbx_seq_one_letter_code
_entity_poly.pdbx_strand_id
1 'polypeptide(L)'
;MIVWTAKDPAEIADYTWTPDLDAGDTIATFTASVTSGTVVIDSSTRTTTTGTVWLSGGADKELALLNLTVTTAGGRTFREGAVLPVFDRAAELLALFRLRYPAFAAVSDGLISYRLYDALTEVDDNWPAPQRTNARLAWSAHKLAEAGSIGGAVPQGVTSFKSGTFSATVSDAVAGLTGFDATVYGREFVALRRVAFAGPRMAWTPPTAMD
;
A
#
# COMPACT_ATOMS: atom_id res chain seq x y z
N MET A 1 20.00 -11.21 15.04
CA MET A 1 19.75 -10.54 13.75
C MET A 1 18.33 -9.95 13.79
N ILE A 2 18.20 -8.66 13.56
CA ILE A 2 16.94 -7.90 13.59
C ILE A 2 16.39 -7.84 12.17
N VAL A 3 15.07 -8.01 12.02
CA VAL A 3 14.37 -7.74 10.76
C VAL A 3 13.51 -6.50 10.97
N TRP A 4 13.85 -5.42 10.28
CA TRP A 4 13.11 -4.17 10.34
C TRP A 4 11.89 -4.17 9.42
N THR A 5 10.95 -3.27 9.65
CA THR A 5 9.83 -3.03 8.73
C THR A 5 10.35 -2.53 7.40
N ALA A 6 9.66 -2.94 6.31
CA ALA A 6 10.05 -2.52 4.97
C ALA A 6 9.96 -1.00 4.79
N LYS A 7 10.87 -0.46 3.98
CA LYS A 7 11.00 0.95 3.60
C LYS A 7 10.71 1.13 2.11
N ASP A 8 10.10 2.24 1.74
CA ASP A 8 10.03 2.67 0.33
C ASP A 8 11.37 3.29 -0.12
N PRO A 9 11.86 3.05 -1.35
CA PRO A 9 13.09 3.67 -1.85
C PRO A 9 13.13 5.20 -1.73
N ALA A 10 12.00 5.88 -1.92
CA ALA A 10 11.89 7.34 -1.83
C ALA A 10 11.74 7.88 -0.41
N GLU A 11 11.52 7.02 0.57
CA GLU A 11 11.34 7.40 1.97
C GLU A 11 12.68 7.58 2.68
N ILE A 12 12.74 8.51 3.65
CA ILE A 12 13.76 8.55 4.68
C ILE A 12 13.10 8.04 5.95
N ALA A 13 13.56 6.91 6.46
CA ALA A 13 12.97 6.25 7.63
C ALA A 13 14.00 6.04 8.73
N ASP A 14 13.54 6.12 9.97
CA ASP A 14 14.37 5.86 11.14
C ASP A 14 14.13 4.46 11.70
N TYR A 15 15.21 3.84 12.15
CA TYR A 15 15.21 2.50 12.73
C TYR A 15 15.98 2.50 14.04
N THR A 16 15.34 2.01 15.08
CA THR A 16 15.90 1.99 16.43
C THR A 16 16.26 0.58 16.87
N TRP A 17 17.43 0.45 17.47
CA TRP A 17 17.90 -0.75 18.14
C TRP A 17 18.08 -0.50 19.63
N THR A 18 17.56 -1.41 20.43
CA THR A 18 17.75 -1.44 21.89
C THR A 18 18.59 -2.66 22.23
N PRO A 19 19.89 -2.52 22.48
CA PRO A 19 20.73 -3.63 22.92
C PRO A 19 20.36 -4.06 24.34
N ASP A 20 20.60 -5.32 24.67
CA ASP A 20 20.42 -5.87 26.02
C ASP A 20 21.61 -5.45 26.89
N LEU A 21 21.44 -4.35 27.60
CA LEU A 21 22.45 -3.76 28.47
C LEU A 21 22.31 -4.28 29.92
N ASP A 22 23.43 -4.43 30.60
CA ASP A 22 23.39 -4.72 32.04
C ASP A 22 22.77 -3.56 32.83
N ALA A 23 22.24 -3.87 33.99
CA ALA A 23 21.60 -2.87 34.87
C ALA A 23 22.59 -1.75 35.22
N GLY A 24 22.24 -0.51 34.84
CA GLY A 24 23.03 0.69 35.11
C GLY A 24 24.10 1.00 34.06
N ASP A 25 24.33 0.15 33.05
CA ASP A 25 25.22 0.45 31.92
C ASP A 25 24.51 1.35 30.88
N THR A 26 25.27 2.12 30.13
CA THR A 26 24.75 3.07 29.15
C THR A 26 25.55 3.01 27.84
N ILE A 27 24.93 3.40 26.75
CA ILE A 27 25.58 3.48 25.44
C ILE A 27 26.54 4.69 25.41
N ALA A 28 27.82 4.42 25.25
CA ALA A 28 28.85 5.44 25.05
C ALA A 28 29.00 5.82 23.57
N THR A 29 28.98 4.84 22.64
CA THR A 29 29.01 5.08 21.20
C THR A 29 28.05 4.16 20.48
N PHE A 30 27.49 4.65 19.35
CA PHE A 30 26.70 3.88 18.42
C PHE A 30 27.18 4.13 16.99
N THR A 31 27.41 3.09 16.23
CA THR A 31 27.76 3.16 14.81
C THR A 31 26.96 2.15 14.02
N ALA A 32 26.58 2.53 12.81
CA ALA A 32 25.94 1.66 11.84
C ALA A 32 26.75 1.66 10.55
N SER A 33 26.77 0.54 9.84
CA SER A 33 27.39 0.43 8.51
C SER A 33 26.55 -0.48 7.63
N VAL A 34 26.40 -0.11 6.35
CA VAL A 34 25.76 -0.95 5.33
C VAL A 34 26.80 -1.98 4.86
N THR A 35 26.47 -3.25 4.91
CA THR A 35 27.33 -4.35 4.45
C THR A 35 26.89 -4.90 3.10
N SER A 36 25.62 -4.76 2.76
CA SER A 36 25.06 -5.13 1.45
C SER A 36 23.84 -4.27 1.17
N GLY A 37 23.65 -3.90 -0.09
CA GLY A 37 22.55 -3.08 -0.55
C GLY A 37 22.96 -1.67 -0.94
N THR A 38 21.97 -0.89 -1.38
CA THR A 38 22.14 0.49 -1.89
C THR A 38 21.50 1.55 -1.00
N VAL A 39 21.03 1.16 0.21
CA VAL A 39 20.57 2.12 1.22
C VAL A 39 21.72 2.98 1.72
N VAL A 40 21.41 4.22 2.06
CA VAL A 40 22.39 5.21 2.56
C VAL A 40 22.05 5.54 4.01
N ILE A 41 23.08 5.60 4.85
CA ILE A 41 22.96 6.10 6.22
C ILE A 41 23.10 7.62 6.19
N ASP A 42 21.99 8.33 6.40
CA ASP A 42 21.97 9.80 6.42
C ASP A 42 22.49 10.34 7.76
N SER A 43 22.08 9.70 8.84
CA SER A 43 22.55 10.06 10.18
C SER A 43 22.35 8.93 11.18
N SER A 44 23.02 9.02 12.32
CA SER A 44 22.77 8.13 13.45
C SER A 44 22.83 8.91 14.76
N THR A 45 21.99 8.54 15.70
CA THR A 45 21.95 9.13 17.05
C THR A 45 21.87 8.03 18.10
N ARG A 46 22.11 8.38 19.34
CA ARG A 46 21.97 7.46 20.47
C ARG A 46 21.35 8.16 21.68
N THR A 47 20.67 7.38 22.47
CA THR A 47 20.32 7.71 23.86
C THR A 47 21.21 6.91 24.81
N THR A 48 20.87 6.89 26.09
CA THR A 48 21.56 6.03 27.06
C THR A 48 21.32 4.55 26.82
N THR A 49 20.21 4.17 26.15
CA THR A 49 19.78 2.77 26.00
C THR A 49 19.46 2.37 24.57
N THR A 50 19.36 3.30 23.62
CA THR A 50 18.98 3.02 22.24
C THR A 50 19.94 3.65 21.25
N GLY A 51 20.13 3.00 20.09
CA GLY A 51 20.76 3.57 18.90
C GLY A 51 19.75 3.69 17.78
N THR A 52 19.65 4.85 17.13
CA THR A 52 18.76 5.11 16.02
C THR A 52 19.56 5.51 14.78
N VAL A 53 19.19 4.95 13.63
CA VAL A 53 19.79 5.26 12.33
C VAL A 53 18.72 5.73 11.37
N TRP A 54 18.97 6.79 10.61
CA TRP A 54 18.13 7.26 9.51
C TRP A 54 18.69 6.75 8.19
N LEU A 55 17.82 6.14 7.40
CA LEU A 55 18.18 5.47 6.15
C LEU A 55 17.36 6.03 4.99
N SER A 56 18.04 6.39 3.90
CA SER A 56 17.44 6.78 2.62
C SER A 56 17.86 5.83 1.50
N GLY A 57 17.29 6.02 0.30
CA GLY A 57 17.65 5.23 -0.88
C GLY A 57 17.23 3.76 -0.78
N GLY A 58 17.98 2.89 -1.43
CA GLY A 58 17.66 1.48 -1.62
C GLY A 58 16.97 1.22 -2.97
N ALA A 59 17.13 0.03 -3.51
CA ALA A 59 16.46 -0.40 -4.75
C ALA A 59 15.19 -1.19 -4.43
N ASP A 60 14.20 -1.17 -5.34
CA ASP A 60 13.01 -2.02 -5.20
C ASP A 60 13.38 -3.51 -5.12
N LYS A 61 12.73 -4.22 -4.19
CA LYS A 61 12.97 -5.65 -3.87
C LYS A 61 14.37 -5.96 -3.33
N GLU A 62 15.06 -4.97 -2.84
CA GLU A 62 16.35 -5.14 -2.17
C GLU A 62 16.17 -5.63 -0.72
N LEU A 63 17.11 -6.46 -0.27
CA LEU A 63 17.32 -6.78 1.15
C LEU A 63 18.65 -6.17 1.57
N ALA A 64 18.60 -4.99 2.16
CA ALA A 64 19.80 -4.34 2.67
C ALA A 64 20.23 -4.97 4.00
N LEU A 65 21.54 -5.20 4.14
CA LEU A 65 22.15 -5.74 5.35
C LEU A 65 22.98 -4.65 6.03
N LEU A 66 22.77 -4.48 7.32
CA LEU A 66 23.48 -3.51 8.13
C LEU A 66 24.13 -4.19 9.33
N ASN A 67 25.28 -3.68 9.73
CA ASN A 67 25.91 -3.99 11.02
C ASN A 67 25.74 -2.79 11.96
N LEU A 68 25.21 -3.08 13.13
CA LEU A 68 25.04 -2.12 14.23
C LEU A 68 26.08 -2.48 15.30
N THR A 69 26.78 -1.46 15.80
CA THR A 69 27.79 -1.64 16.86
C THR A 69 27.56 -0.60 17.95
N VAL A 70 27.47 -1.06 19.17
CA VAL A 70 27.35 -0.25 20.38
C VAL A 70 28.57 -0.54 21.26
N THR A 71 29.21 0.53 21.79
CA THR A 71 30.14 0.43 22.90
C THR A 71 29.53 1.09 24.12
N THR A 72 29.57 0.42 25.25
CA THR A 72 28.98 0.93 26.50
C THR A 72 30.00 1.74 27.33
N ALA A 73 29.49 2.48 28.30
CA ALA A 73 30.34 3.21 29.25
C ALA A 73 31.19 2.25 30.12
N GLY A 74 30.68 1.03 30.36
CA GLY A 74 31.43 -0.05 31.00
C GLY A 74 32.49 -0.73 30.11
N GLY A 75 32.68 -0.26 28.85
CA GLY A 75 33.69 -0.77 27.92
C GLY A 75 33.31 -2.02 27.14
N ARG A 76 32.08 -2.48 27.22
CA ARG A 76 31.58 -3.62 26.44
C ARG A 76 31.23 -3.19 25.02
N THR A 77 31.34 -4.14 24.09
CA THR A 77 30.93 -3.94 22.69
C THR A 77 29.88 -4.96 22.30
N PHE A 78 28.72 -4.47 21.84
CA PHE A 78 27.65 -5.28 21.24
C PHE A 78 27.63 -5.07 19.74
N ARG A 79 27.40 -6.14 19.00
CA ARG A 79 27.24 -6.09 17.54
C ARG A 79 25.98 -6.85 17.16
N GLU A 80 25.18 -6.26 16.27
CA GLU A 80 23.95 -6.89 15.79
C GLU A 80 23.80 -6.64 14.27
N GLY A 81 23.38 -7.69 13.56
CA GLY A 81 23.02 -7.58 12.15
C GLY A 81 21.56 -7.18 12.01
N ALA A 82 21.28 -6.23 11.13
CA ALA A 82 19.92 -5.84 10.77
C ALA A 82 19.67 -6.09 9.29
N VAL A 83 18.46 -6.57 8.97
CA VAL A 83 17.94 -6.73 7.61
C VAL A 83 16.85 -5.71 7.39
N LEU A 84 16.98 -4.92 6.33
CA LEU A 84 16.00 -3.94 5.90
C LEU A 84 15.47 -4.32 4.51
N PRO A 85 14.22 -4.79 4.40
CA PRO A 85 13.56 -4.94 3.11
C PRO A 85 13.23 -3.57 2.52
N VAL A 86 13.49 -3.39 1.22
CA VAL A 86 13.12 -2.18 0.47
C VAL A 86 12.14 -2.56 -0.62
N PHE A 87 10.97 -1.91 -0.64
CA PHE A 87 9.92 -2.16 -1.62
C PHE A 87 9.31 -0.86 -2.12
N ASP A 88 9.29 -0.67 -3.44
CA ASP A 88 8.51 0.39 -4.08
C ASP A 88 7.02 -0.03 -4.12
N ARG A 89 6.27 0.47 -3.16
CA ARG A 89 4.83 0.19 -3.04
C ARG A 89 4.03 0.74 -4.22
N ALA A 90 4.49 1.83 -4.81
CA ALA A 90 3.81 2.44 -5.95
C ALA A 90 3.99 1.59 -7.21
N ALA A 91 5.20 1.12 -7.48
CA ALA A 91 5.50 0.21 -8.59
C ALA A 91 4.79 -1.15 -8.41
N GLU A 92 4.72 -1.66 -7.19
CA GLU A 92 3.99 -2.90 -6.88
C GLU A 92 2.49 -2.75 -7.17
N LEU A 93 1.86 -1.67 -6.71
CA LEU A 93 0.44 -1.39 -6.95
C LEU A 93 0.13 -1.25 -8.45
N LEU A 94 1.00 -0.58 -9.19
CA LEU A 94 0.88 -0.47 -10.65
C LEU A 94 0.96 -1.85 -11.34
N ALA A 95 1.91 -2.68 -10.96
CA ALA A 95 2.05 -4.04 -11.49
C ALA A 95 0.82 -4.91 -11.18
N LEU A 96 0.32 -4.85 -9.94
CA LEU A 96 -0.91 -5.53 -9.54
C LEU A 96 -2.14 -5.03 -10.31
N PHE A 97 -2.25 -3.72 -10.54
CA PHE A 97 -3.31 -3.13 -11.34
C PHE A 97 -3.30 -3.68 -12.77
N ARG A 98 -2.14 -3.69 -13.43
CA ARG A 98 -1.95 -4.22 -14.79
C ARG A 98 -2.32 -5.70 -14.90
N LEU A 99 -1.92 -6.49 -13.90
CA LEU A 99 -2.25 -7.91 -13.85
C LEU A 99 -3.76 -8.15 -13.68
N ARG A 100 -4.43 -7.37 -12.80
CA ARG A 100 -5.83 -7.56 -12.46
C ARG A 100 -6.77 -7.03 -13.54
N TYR A 101 -6.41 -5.93 -14.19
CA TYR A 101 -7.27 -5.21 -15.14
C TYR A 101 -6.61 -5.02 -16.51
N PRO A 102 -6.48 -6.09 -17.30
CA PRO A 102 -5.85 -6.04 -18.64
C PRO A 102 -6.58 -5.10 -19.61
N ALA A 103 -7.86 -4.79 -19.37
CA ALA A 103 -8.64 -3.85 -20.17
C ALA A 103 -8.02 -2.44 -20.23
N PHE A 104 -7.18 -2.08 -19.25
CA PHE A 104 -6.47 -0.78 -19.22
C PHE A 104 -5.07 -0.83 -19.85
N ALA A 105 -4.74 -1.85 -20.63
CA ALA A 105 -3.40 -2.00 -21.23
C ALA A 105 -2.95 -0.77 -22.05
N ALA A 106 -3.88 -0.07 -22.70
CA ALA A 106 -3.60 1.14 -23.49
C ALA A 106 -3.47 2.43 -22.66
N VAL A 107 -3.81 2.40 -21.38
CA VAL A 107 -3.73 3.57 -20.49
C VAL A 107 -2.29 3.74 -20.03
N SER A 108 -1.77 4.97 -20.00
CA SER A 108 -0.40 5.23 -19.57
C SER A 108 -0.20 4.89 -18.07
N ASP A 109 1.01 4.43 -17.72
CA ASP A 109 1.38 4.13 -16.34
C ASP A 109 1.25 5.35 -15.42
N GLY A 110 1.59 6.54 -15.92
CA GLY A 110 1.47 7.79 -15.17
C GLY A 110 0.02 8.09 -14.76
N LEU A 111 -0.96 7.86 -15.67
CA LEU A 111 -2.37 8.09 -15.35
C LEU A 111 -2.91 7.04 -14.37
N ILE A 112 -2.49 5.78 -14.51
CA ILE A 112 -2.85 4.72 -13.56
C ILE A 112 -2.27 5.03 -12.18
N SER A 113 -0.97 5.36 -12.11
CA SER A 113 -0.30 5.70 -10.86
C SER A 113 -0.93 6.91 -10.17
N TYR A 114 -1.33 7.93 -10.94
CA TYR A 114 -2.07 9.07 -10.41
C TYR A 114 -3.39 8.63 -9.75
N ARG A 115 -4.17 7.75 -10.39
CA ARG A 115 -5.42 7.24 -9.82
C ARG A 115 -5.21 6.32 -8.62
N LEU A 116 -4.13 5.55 -8.62
CA LEU A 116 -3.74 4.73 -7.46
C LEU A 116 -3.34 5.60 -6.26
N TYR A 117 -2.66 6.73 -6.51
CA TYR A 117 -2.36 7.70 -5.47
C TYR A 117 -3.63 8.39 -4.95
N ASP A 118 -4.52 8.81 -5.84
CA ASP A 118 -5.81 9.42 -5.51
C ASP A 118 -6.69 8.48 -4.66
N ALA A 119 -6.60 7.16 -4.91
CA ALA A 119 -7.30 6.14 -4.12
C ALA A 119 -6.87 6.07 -2.65
N LEU A 120 -5.72 6.62 -2.25
CA LEU A 120 -5.27 6.63 -0.86
C LEU A 120 -6.18 7.46 0.04
N THR A 121 -6.84 8.49 -0.52
CA THR A 121 -7.77 9.34 0.23
C THR A 121 -9.09 8.64 0.54
N GLU A 122 -9.55 7.76 -0.36
CA GLU A 122 -10.81 7.02 -0.19
C GLU A 122 -10.61 5.69 0.56
N VAL A 123 -9.47 5.06 0.33
CA VAL A 123 -9.11 3.76 0.91
C VAL A 123 -7.89 3.95 1.82
N ASP A 124 -8.14 4.54 2.95
CA ASP A 124 -7.16 4.88 3.99
C ASP A 124 -6.77 3.68 4.88
N ASP A 125 -6.06 3.96 5.96
CA ASP A 125 -5.60 2.94 6.90
C ASP A 125 -6.70 2.35 7.80
N ASN A 126 -7.90 2.94 7.80
CA ASN A 126 -9.07 2.37 8.50
C ASN A 126 -9.62 1.13 7.78
N TRP A 127 -9.29 0.93 6.51
CA TRP A 127 -9.65 -0.29 5.80
C TRP A 127 -8.85 -1.49 6.34
N PRO A 128 -9.51 -2.66 6.56
CA PRO A 128 -8.80 -3.89 6.92
C PRO A 128 -7.73 -4.24 5.88
N ALA A 129 -6.51 -4.58 6.34
CA ALA A 129 -5.36 -4.82 5.48
C ALA A 129 -5.61 -5.79 4.30
N PRO A 130 -6.34 -6.93 4.48
CA PRO A 130 -6.59 -7.86 3.38
C PRO A 130 -7.41 -7.27 2.22
N GLN A 131 -8.32 -6.32 2.49
CA GLN A 131 -9.20 -5.71 1.49
C GLN A 131 -8.63 -4.41 0.92
N ARG A 132 -7.73 -3.74 1.62
CA ARG A 132 -7.23 -2.40 1.30
C ARG A 132 -6.64 -2.31 -0.10
N THR A 133 -5.69 -3.17 -0.44
CA THR A 133 -5.07 -3.19 -1.77
C THR A 133 -6.10 -3.40 -2.87
N ASN A 134 -6.97 -4.41 -2.73
CA ASN A 134 -7.99 -4.70 -3.73
C ASN A 134 -8.98 -3.55 -3.90
N ALA A 135 -9.35 -2.87 -2.81
CA ALA A 135 -10.24 -1.71 -2.86
C ALA A 135 -9.60 -0.52 -3.59
N ARG A 136 -8.31 -0.23 -3.34
CA ARG A 136 -7.54 0.79 -4.08
C ARG A 136 -7.51 0.52 -5.57
N LEU A 137 -7.22 -0.73 -5.96
CA LEU A 137 -7.20 -1.15 -7.36
C LEU A 137 -8.58 -1.00 -8.02
N ALA A 138 -9.66 -1.47 -7.37
CA ALA A 138 -11.02 -1.41 -7.90
C ALA A 138 -11.53 0.04 -8.01
N TRP A 139 -11.26 0.88 -7.01
CA TRP A 139 -11.60 2.30 -7.04
C TRP A 139 -10.90 3.03 -8.18
N SER A 140 -9.59 2.80 -8.35
CA SER A 140 -8.80 3.40 -9.43
C SER A 140 -9.29 2.95 -10.81
N ALA A 141 -9.62 1.68 -10.98
CA ALA A 141 -10.19 1.14 -12.22
C ALA A 141 -11.56 1.75 -12.52
N HIS A 142 -12.42 1.95 -11.49
CA HIS A 142 -13.68 2.65 -11.64
C HIS A 142 -13.48 4.08 -12.14
N LYS A 143 -12.59 4.86 -11.51
CA LYS A 143 -12.32 6.25 -11.91
C LYS A 143 -11.74 6.39 -13.31
N LEU A 144 -10.90 5.45 -13.72
CA LEU A 144 -10.39 5.39 -15.09
C LEU A 144 -11.48 5.02 -16.11
N ALA A 145 -12.36 4.07 -15.77
CA ALA A 145 -13.48 3.68 -16.64
C ALA A 145 -14.51 4.81 -16.76
N GLU A 146 -14.85 5.49 -15.64
CA GLU A 146 -15.75 6.65 -15.60
C GLU A 146 -15.22 7.80 -16.48
N ALA A 147 -13.89 8.01 -16.50
CA ALA A 147 -13.22 8.99 -17.36
C ALA A 147 -13.11 8.56 -18.83
N GLY A 148 -13.65 7.40 -19.23
CA GLY A 148 -13.58 6.93 -20.61
C GLY A 148 -12.20 6.43 -21.05
N SER A 149 -11.33 6.09 -20.10
CA SER A 149 -9.94 5.67 -20.40
C SER A 149 -9.84 4.27 -21.01
N ILE A 150 -10.91 3.51 -21.12
CA ILE A 150 -10.95 2.20 -21.77
C ILE A 150 -11.38 2.41 -23.22
N GLY A 151 -10.54 2.03 -24.17
CA GLY A 151 -10.87 2.09 -25.59
C GLY A 151 -12.10 1.20 -25.90
N GLY A 152 -13.12 1.79 -26.53
CA GLY A 152 -14.37 1.11 -26.86
C GLY A 152 -15.43 1.08 -25.74
N ALA A 153 -15.16 1.66 -24.58
CA ALA A 153 -16.19 1.89 -23.57
C ALA A 153 -17.17 2.96 -24.08
N VAL A 154 -18.47 2.63 -24.05
CA VAL A 154 -19.50 3.62 -24.36
C VAL A 154 -19.58 4.60 -23.20
N PRO A 155 -19.49 5.92 -23.45
CA PRO A 155 -19.61 6.91 -22.37
C PRO A 155 -20.94 6.76 -21.61
N GLN A 156 -20.93 7.08 -20.33
CA GLN A 156 -22.12 7.01 -19.49
C GLN A 156 -23.27 7.85 -20.10
N GLY A 157 -24.47 7.29 -20.14
CA GLY A 157 -25.65 7.95 -20.70
C GLY A 157 -25.84 7.75 -22.21
N VAL A 158 -24.93 7.06 -22.89
CA VAL A 158 -25.07 6.72 -24.32
C VAL A 158 -25.75 5.38 -24.47
N THR A 159 -26.96 5.38 -25.02
CA THR A 159 -27.75 4.15 -25.29
C THR A 159 -27.41 3.50 -26.62
N SER A 160 -26.84 4.27 -27.56
CA SER A 160 -26.42 3.73 -28.86
C SER A 160 -25.17 4.44 -29.36
N PHE A 161 -24.30 3.68 -30.00
CA PHE A 161 -23.08 4.19 -30.63
C PHE A 161 -22.95 3.60 -32.03
N LYS A 162 -22.66 4.44 -33.02
CA LYS A 162 -22.41 4.02 -34.40
C LYS A 162 -21.09 4.60 -34.90
N SER A 163 -20.19 3.76 -35.35
CA SER A 163 -18.94 4.16 -35.99
C SER A 163 -18.73 3.35 -37.26
N GLY A 164 -18.94 4.00 -38.40
CA GLY A 164 -18.90 3.34 -39.72
C GLY A 164 -19.99 2.25 -39.85
N THR A 165 -19.55 1.02 -40.09
CA THR A 165 -20.43 -0.17 -40.19
C THR A 165 -20.72 -0.82 -38.84
N PHE A 166 -20.01 -0.41 -37.77
CA PHE A 166 -20.21 -0.95 -36.43
C PHE A 166 -21.27 -0.13 -35.67
N SER A 167 -22.27 -0.81 -35.13
CA SER A 167 -23.21 -0.21 -34.19
C SER A 167 -23.35 -1.10 -32.95
N ALA A 168 -23.34 -0.47 -31.80
CA ALA A 168 -23.61 -1.14 -30.52
C ALA A 168 -24.72 -0.39 -29.78
N THR A 169 -25.65 -1.15 -29.21
CA THR A 169 -26.73 -0.63 -28.37
C THR A 169 -26.52 -1.14 -26.94
N VAL A 170 -26.55 -0.24 -25.99
CA VAL A 170 -26.52 -0.56 -24.56
C VAL A 170 -27.95 -0.50 -24.04
N SER A 171 -28.34 -1.45 -23.18
CA SER A 171 -29.68 -1.43 -22.61
C SER A 171 -29.91 -0.18 -21.75
N ASP A 172 -31.06 0.43 -21.80
CA ASP A 172 -31.42 1.62 -21.01
C ASP A 172 -31.20 1.38 -19.51
N ALA A 173 -31.37 0.15 -19.03
CA ALA A 173 -31.13 -0.24 -17.66
C ALA A 173 -29.64 -0.07 -17.24
N VAL A 174 -28.70 -0.27 -18.18
CA VAL A 174 -27.26 -0.09 -17.92
C VAL A 174 -26.86 1.37 -18.13
N ALA A 175 -27.43 2.03 -19.13
CA ALA A 175 -27.15 3.42 -19.43
C ALA A 175 -27.62 4.39 -18.30
N GLY A 176 -28.63 4.00 -17.54
CA GLY A 176 -29.14 4.77 -16.40
C GLY A 176 -28.40 4.60 -15.08
N LEU A 177 -27.41 3.70 -15.00
CA LEU A 177 -26.64 3.48 -13.78
C LEU A 177 -25.68 4.67 -13.53
N THR A 178 -25.63 5.14 -12.29
CA THR A 178 -24.78 6.28 -11.88
C THR A 178 -23.86 5.91 -10.74
N GLY A 179 -22.82 6.71 -10.52
CA GLY A 179 -21.85 6.52 -9.45
C GLY A 179 -21.15 5.15 -9.57
N PHE A 180 -20.92 4.48 -8.45
CA PHE A 180 -20.21 3.19 -8.44
C PHE A 180 -20.93 2.07 -9.18
N ASP A 181 -22.23 2.15 -9.38
CA ASP A 181 -22.98 1.13 -10.12
C ASP A 181 -22.76 1.23 -11.64
N ALA A 182 -22.30 2.38 -12.14
CA ALA A 182 -22.06 2.64 -13.54
C ALA A 182 -20.99 1.74 -14.17
N THR A 183 -20.07 1.21 -13.39
CA THR A 183 -18.98 0.36 -13.88
C THR A 183 -18.90 -0.97 -13.14
N VAL A 184 -18.35 -1.99 -13.80
CA VAL A 184 -18.07 -3.29 -13.16
C VAL A 184 -17.12 -3.12 -11.98
N TYR A 185 -16.12 -2.25 -12.13
CA TYR A 185 -15.09 -1.95 -11.12
C TYR A 185 -15.68 -1.20 -9.91
N GLY A 186 -16.63 -0.30 -10.14
CA GLY A 186 -17.34 0.39 -9.06
C GLY A 186 -18.19 -0.56 -8.22
N ARG A 187 -18.91 -1.49 -8.87
CA ARG A 187 -19.65 -2.54 -8.15
C ARG A 187 -18.71 -3.45 -7.36
N GLU A 188 -17.54 -3.79 -7.92
CA GLU A 188 -16.51 -4.54 -7.21
C GLU A 188 -16.03 -3.78 -5.96
N PHE A 189 -15.76 -2.47 -6.09
CA PHE A 189 -15.37 -1.62 -4.96
C PHE A 189 -16.43 -1.62 -3.85
N VAL A 190 -17.71 -1.45 -4.21
CA VAL A 190 -18.83 -1.48 -3.25
C VAL A 190 -18.93 -2.83 -2.55
N ALA A 191 -18.71 -3.93 -3.27
CA ALA A 191 -18.69 -5.26 -2.67
C ALA A 191 -17.56 -5.41 -1.65
N LEU A 192 -16.35 -4.96 -1.99
CA LEU A 192 -15.21 -4.95 -1.07
C LEU A 192 -15.46 -4.08 0.17
N ARG A 193 -16.07 -2.90 -0.02
CA ARG A 193 -16.44 -2.00 1.09
C ARG A 193 -17.46 -2.65 2.03
N ARG A 194 -18.43 -3.38 1.48
CA ARG A 194 -19.39 -4.14 2.28
C ARG A 194 -18.71 -5.23 3.11
N VAL A 195 -17.76 -5.96 2.53
CA VAL A 195 -17.00 -6.99 3.26
C VAL A 195 -16.13 -6.36 4.35
N ALA A 196 -15.48 -5.23 4.05
CA ALA A 196 -14.58 -4.56 4.98
C ALA A 196 -15.30 -3.98 6.22
N PHE A 197 -16.50 -3.40 6.02
CA PHE A 197 -17.20 -2.64 7.06
C PHE A 197 -18.56 -3.21 7.46
N ALA A 198 -19.01 -4.33 6.85
CA ALA A 198 -20.16 -5.06 7.34
C ALA A 198 -19.74 -5.86 8.58
N GLY A 199 -19.75 -5.21 9.73
CA GLY A 199 -19.57 -5.90 11.00
C GLY A 199 -20.56 -7.05 11.20
N PRO A 200 -20.37 -7.91 12.21
CA PRO A 200 -21.28 -9.00 12.50
C PRO A 200 -22.68 -8.39 12.69
N ARG A 201 -23.61 -8.75 11.80
CA ARG A 201 -25.01 -8.41 11.99
C ARG A 201 -25.47 -9.23 13.19
N MET A 202 -25.66 -8.56 14.34
CA MET A 202 -26.36 -9.16 15.44
C MET A 202 -27.74 -9.59 14.92
N ALA A 203 -27.96 -10.88 14.81
CA ALA A 203 -29.29 -11.37 14.56
C ALA A 203 -30.15 -10.95 15.77
N TRP A 204 -31.05 -9.99 15.56
CA TRP A 204 -32.03 -9.64 16.58
C TRP A 204 -32.94 -10.86 16.76
N THR A 205 -32.83 -11.54 17.88
CA THR A 205 -33.81 -12.53 18.33
C THR A 205 -34.92 -11.75 19.03
N PRO A 206 -36.17 -11.80 18.50
CA PRO A 206 -37.29 -11.19 19.20
C PRO A 206 -37.42 -11.85 20.60
N PRO A 207 -37.76 -11.08 21.65
CA PRO A 207 -37.99 -11.64 22.95
C PRO A 207 -39.11 -12.68 22.80
N THR A 208 -38.85 -13.91 23.27
CA THR A 208 -39.88 -14.94 23.42
C THR A 208 -40.96 -14.39 24.34
N ALA A 209 -42.19 -14.29 23.87
CA ALA A 209 -43.31 -13.96 24.70
C ALA A 209 -43.34 -14.96 25.86
N MET A 210 -43.23 -14.46 27.08
CA MET A 210 -43.50 -15.27 28.28
C MET A 210 -45.02 -15.47 28.34
N ASP A 211 -45.46 -16.74 28.28
CA ASP A 211 -46.79 -17.17 28.62
C ASP A 211 -47.00 -17.03 30.14
#